data_41dd50701f83fd64e049d2f485c76088
#
_entry.id   41dd50701f83fd64e049d2f485c76088
#
_cell.length_a   1.000
_cell.length_b   1.000
_cell.length_c   1.000
_cell.angle_alpha   90.00
_cell.angle_beta   90.00
_cell.angle_gamma   90.00
#
_symmetry.space_group_name_H-M   'P 1'
#
loop_
_entity.id
_entity.type
_entity.pdbx_description
1 polymer ?
#
loop_
_entity_poly.entity_id
_entity_poly.type
_entity_poly.pdbx_seq_one_letter_code
_entity_poly.pdbx_strand_id
1 'polypeptide(L)'
;TYPQAKVLDGKGQTLLPGLIDGHGHLLGLGEYLKQADLRGLTSEATSAAQVAAFARANPEQQWVIGRGWNQVLWDSKAFPAKKTLDEVLPDKPVYLVRIDAHAAWVNSKALALAGITKDTIDPPGGEIIRDERGEPTGVLIDNAMYLVQQKIPAPSTADKRAALQSAFSHLQALGITAVHDAGVSTELVSLYQQLQQEQALGVRVYPMLSAKDPALEQWFSKGIV
;
A
#
# COMPACT_ATOMS: atom_id res chain seq x y z
N THR A 1 2.40 22.92 45.00
CA THR A 1 1.17 22.12 44.85
C THR A 1 0.19 22.81 43.94
N TYR A 2 -0.43 22.10 43.05
CA TYR A 2 -1.44 22.61 42.09
C TYR A 2 -2.80 22.04 42.51
N PRO A 3 -3.55 22.71 43.40
CA PRO A 3 -4.76 22.13 44.00
C PRO A 3 -5.88 21.82 43.04
N GLN A 4 -5.83 22.36 41.79
CA GLN A 4 -6.82 22.08 40.73
C GLN A 4 -6.29 21.11 39.68
N ALA A 5 -5.10 20.50 39.88
CA ALA A 5 -4.56 19.55 38.93
C ALA A 5 -5.35 18.25 38.92
N LYS A 6 -5.69 17.75 37.75
CA LYS A 6 -6.24 16.43 37.59
C LYS A 6 -5.14 15.39 37.79
N VAL A 7 -5.30 14.54 38.81
CA VAL A 7 -4.36 13.46 39.10
C VAL A 7 -4.75 12.23 38.27
N LEU A 8 -3.79 11.68 37.52
CA LEU A 8 -3.91 10.40 36.82
C LEU A 8 -2.99 9.40 37.53
N ASP A 9 -3.57 8.32 38.03
CA ASP A 9 -2.81 7.21 38.64
C ASP A 9 -2.24 6.32 37.50
N GLY A 10 -0.93 6.33 37.33
CA GLY A 10 -0.21 5.53 36.34
C GLY A 10 -0.07 4.05 36.73
N LYS A 11 -0.57 3.62 37.90
CA LYS A 11 -0.49 2.22 38.39
C LYS A 11 0.88 1.59 38.23
N GLY A 12 1.92 2.35 38.49
CA GLY A 12 3.31 1.93 38.33
C GLY A 12 3.86 1.92 36.91
N GLN A 13 3.10 2.39 35.93
CA GLN A 13 3.56 2.52 34.54
C GLN A 13 4.46 3.77 34.38
N THR A 14 5.37 3.70 33.41
CA THR A 14 6.23 4.81 33.03
C THR A 14 5.51 5.71 32.03
N LEU A 15 5.44 7.01 32.31
CA LEU A 15 4.96 8.02 31.37
C LEU A 15 6.12 8.56 30.56
N LEU A 16 6.02 8.48 29.25
CA LEU A 16 6.98 9.03 28.29
C LEU A 16 6.29 10.08 27.43
N PRO A 17 7.02 11.08 26.88
CA PRO A 17 6.54 11.87 25.76
C PRO A 17 6.19 10.96 24.58
N GLY A 18 5.15 11.32 23.82
CA GLY A 18 4.79 10.57 22.62
C GLY A 18 5.95 10.57 21.60
N LEU A 19 6.17 9.43 20.96
CA LEU A 19 7.22 9.27 19.97
C LEU A 19 6.94 10.10 18.73
N ILE A 20 7.99 10.56 18.05
CA ILE A 20 7.94 11.31 16.80
C ILE A 20 8.74 10.54 15.77
N ASP A 21 8.11 10.18 14.66
CA ASP A 21 8.80 9.67 13.48
C ASP A 21 9.32 10.85 12.63
N GLY A 22 10.63 10.95 12.50
CA GLY A 22 11.29 12.03 11.77
C GLY A 22 11.27 11.88 10.24
N HIS A 23 10.84 10.73 9.69
CA HIS A 23 10.77 10.49 8.25
C HIS A 23 9.83 9.31 7.95
N GLY A 24 8.57 9.61 7.68
CA GLY A 24 7.56 8.62 7.34
C GLY A 24 6.87 8.90 6.00
N HIS A 25 5.92 8.02 5.63
CA HIS A 25 5.06 8.15 4.46
C HIS A 25 3.64 7.71 4.87
N LEU A 26 2.87 8.66 5.42
CA LEU A 26 1.57 8.37 6.05
C LEU A 26 0.55 7.75 5.10
N LEU A 27 0.38 8.33 3.93
CA LEU A 27 -0.55 7.80 2.93
C LEU A 27 -0.11 6.39 2.50
N GLY A 28 1.18 6.22 2.20
CA GLY A 28 1.74 4.92 1.81
C GLY A 28 1.57 3.85 2.90
N LEU A 29 1.76 4.21 4.18
CA LEU A 29 1.47 3.30 5.30
C LEU A 29 0.00 2.91 5.33
N GLY A 30 -0.91 3.89 5.19
CA GLY A 30 -2.34 3.62 5.21
C GLY A 30 -2.81 2.74 4.05
N GLU A 31 -2.30 2.99 2.85
CA GLU A 31 -2.55 2.14 1.67
C GLU A 31 -1.99 0.72 1.88
N TYR A 32 -0.78 0.61 2.45
CA TYR A 32 -0.18 -0.68 2.77
C TYR A 32 -1.03 -1.50 3.76
N LEU A 33 -1.57 -0.86 4.82
CA LEU A 33 -2.43 -1.51 5.81
C LEU A 33 -3.76 -2.01 5.22
N LYS A 34 -4.13 -1.54 4.04
CA LYS A 34 -5.34 -1.92 3.29
C LYS A 34 -5.06 -2.95 2.18
N GLN A 35 -3.89 -3.55 2.16
CA GLN A 35 -3.47 -4.57 1.19
C GLN A 35 -3.33 -5.93 1.87
N ALA A 36 -3.39 -7.01 1.06
CA ALA A 36 -3.09 -8.35 1.55
C ALA A 36 -1.60 -8.46 1.89
N ASP A 37 -1.29 -8.71 3.16
CA ASP A 37 0.09 -8.94 3.62
C ASP A 37 0.50 -10.39 3.38
N LEU A 38 1.50 -10.58 2.53
CA LEU A 38 2.03 -11.89 2.13
C LEU A 38 3.44 -12.17 2.67
N ARG A 39 3.94 -11.30 3.55
CA ARG A 39 5.29 -11.44 4.12
C ARG A 39 5.40 -12.69 4.98
N GLY A 40 6.52 -13.39 4.81
CA GLY A 40 6.84 -14.57 5.62
C GLY A 40 6.05 -15.83 5.28
N LEU A 41 5.15 -15.79 4.29
CA LEU A 41 4.43 -16.97 3.83
C LEU A 41 5.38 -17.90 3.07
N THR A 42 5.28 -19.20 3.34
CA THR A 42 6.27 -20.20 2.94
C THR A 42 5.84 -21.05 1.75
N SER A 43 4.69 -20.75 1.15
CA SER A 43 4.23 -21.46 -0.07
C SER A 43 3.32 -20.59 -0.93
N GLU A 44 3.24 -20.94 -2.23
CA GLU A 44 2.29 -20.36 -3.18
C GLU A 44 0.85 -20.55 -2.70
N ALA A 45 0.52 -21.75 -2.23
CA ALA A 45 -0.82 -22.09 -1.77
C ALA A 45 -1.24 -21.29 -0.53
N THR A 46 -0.35 -21.11 0.47
CA THR A 46 -0.65 -20.30 1.64
C THR A 46 -0.80 -18.82 1.26
N SER A 47 -0.03 -18.34 0.30
CA SER A 47 -0.16 -16.98 -0.23
C SER A 47 -1.51 -16.77 -0.93
N ALA A 48 -1.95 -17.68 -1.78
CA ALA A 48 -3.25 -17.65 -2.42
C ALA A 48 -4.41 -17.73 -1.42
N ALA A 49 -4.30 -18.57 -0.39
CA ALA A 49 -5.28 -18.67 0.69
C ALA A 49 -5.42 -17.36 1.46
N GLN A 50 -4.30 -16.69 1.76
CA GLN A 50 -4.28 -15.37 2.41
C GLN A 50 -4.97 -14.31 1.54
N VAL A 51 -4.69 -14.30 0.24
CA VAL A 51 -5.34 -13.40 -0.74
C VAL A 51 -6.84 -13.63 -0.77
N ALA A 52 -7.29 -14.87 -0.79
CA ALA A 52 -8.71 -15.21 -0.75
C ALA A 52 -9.39 -14.80 0.57
N ALA A 53 -8.70 -14.99 1.70
CA ALA A 53 -9.21 -14.54 3.00
C ALA A 53 -9.35 -13.01 3.05
N PHE A 54 -8.34 -12.30 2.54
CA PHE A 54 -8.38 -10.84 2.44
C PHE A 54 -9.53 -10.35 1.54
N ALA A 55 -9.74 -10.97 0.38
CA ALA A 55 -10.82 -10.63 -0.55
C ALA A 55 -12.21 -10.83 0.07
N ARG A 56 -12.38 -11.89 0.88
CA ARG A 56 -13.64 -12.12 1.63
C ARG A 56 -13.89 -11.09 2.72
N ALA A 57 -12.83 -10.63 3.38
CA ALA A 57 -12.93 -9.60 4.42
C ALA A 57 -13.15 -8.19 3.84
N ASN A 58 -12.86 -7.98 2.56
CA ASN A 58 -12.98 -6.69 1.86
C ASN A 58 -13.75 -6.86 0.54
N PRO A 59 -15.03 -7.22 0.60
CA PRO A 59 -15.83 -7.57 -0.59
C PRO A 59 -16.06 -6.38 -1.53
N GLU A 60 -16.01 -5.15 -1.00
CA GLU A 60 -16.21 -3.89 -1.74
C GLU A 60 -15.03 -3.54 -2.66
N GLN A 61 -13.83 -4.07 -2.40
CA GLN A 61 -12.68 -3.78 -3.22
C GLN A 61 -12.82 -4.40 -4.61
N GLN A 62 -12.68 -3.57 -5.64
CA GLN A 62 -12.75 -4.01 -7.04
C GLN A 62 -11.51 -4.81 -7.45
N TRP A 63 -10.35 -4.48 -6.92
CA TRP A 63 -9.07 -5.16 -7.11
C TRP A 63 -8.59 -5.71 -5.77
N VAL A 64 -8.02 -6.90 -5.81
CA VAL A 64 -7.29 -7.43 -4.65
C VAL A 64 -5.81 -7.10 -4.84
N ILE A 65 -5.34 -6.16 -4.02
CA ILE A 65 -3.96 -5.73 -4.03
C ILE A 65 -3.25 -6.30 -2.82
N GLY A 66 -2.03 -6.77 -3.00
CA GLY A 66 -1.23 -7.30 -1.92
C GLY A 66 0.26 -7.13 -2.16
N ARG A 67 1.05 -7.41 -1.15
CA ARG A 67 2.50 -7.27 -1.20
C ARG A 67 3.21 -8.26 -0.29
N GLY A 68 4.43 -8.60 -0.66
CA GLY A 68 5.37 -9.26 0.23
C GLY A 68 5.58 -10.74 -0.07
N TRP A 69 5.00 -11.29 -1.15
CA TRP A 69 5.33 -12.66 -1.53
C TRP A 69 6.81 -12.78 -1.88
N ASN A 70 7.39 -13.93 -1.56
CA ASN A 70 8.80 -14.19 -1.79
C ASN A 70 8.99 -15.70 -2.03
N GLN A 71 9.08 -16.08 -3.30
CA GLN A 71 9.26 -17.48 -3.68
C GLN A 71 10.56 -18.10 -3.17
N VAL A 72 11.57 -17.29 -2.82
CA VAL A 72 12.82 -17.78 -2.26
C VAL A 72 12.61 -18.50 -0.91
N LEU A 73 11.53 -18.14 -0.19
CA LEU A 73 11.12 -18.79 1.06
C LEU A 73 10.30 -20.07 0.83
N TRP A 74 9.88 -20.33 -0.40
CA TRP A 74 9.05 -21.49 -0.72
C TRP A 74 9.90 -22.72 -1.05
N ASP A 75 9.40 -23.90 -0.79
CA ASP A 75 10.13 -25.15 -1.10
C ASP A 75 10.48 -25.28 -2.59
N SER A 76 9.55 -24.87 -3.46
CA SER A 76 9.74 -24.90 -4.91
C SER A 76 10.77 -23.90 -5.41
N LYS A 77 10.95 -22.76 -4.71
CA LYS A 77 11.72 -21.57 -5.15
C LYS A 77 11.37 -21.07 -6.55
N ALA A 78 10.33 -21.62 -7.16
CA ALA A 78 9.84 -21.25 -8.48
C ALA A 78 8.93 -20.03 -8.42
N PHE A 79 8.83 -19.30 -9.52
CA PHE A 79 7.80 -18.27 -9.67
C PHE A 79 6.40 -18.90 -9.58
N PRO A 80 5.42 -18.19 -8.99
CA PRO A 80 4.04 -18.66 -8.90
C PRO A 80 3.33 -18.64 -10.25
N ALA A 81 2.22 -19.36 -10.33
CA ALA A 81 1.38 -19.37 -11.52
C ALA A 81 0.04 -18.65 -11.29
N LYS A 82 -0.48 -17.98 -12.34
CA LYS A 82 -1.82 -17.36 -12.33
C LYS A 82 -2.91 -18.35 -11.92
N LYS A 83 -2.76 -19.64 -12.30
CA LYS A 83 -3.71 -20.70 -12.02
C LYS A 83 -4.07 -20.79 -10.54
N THR A 84 -3.09 -20.70 -9.64
CA THR A 84 -3.32 -20.79 -8.19
C THR A 84 -4.21 -19.65 -7.68
N LEU A 85 -4.07 -18.45 -8.26
CA LEU A 85 -4.95 -17.32 -7.95
C LEU A 85 -6.33 -17.49 -8.61
N ASP A 86 -6.38 -18.01 -9.84
CA ASP A 86 -7.63 -18.23 -10.57
C ASP A 86 -8.53 -19.24 -9.85
N GLU A 87 -7.95 -20.27 -9.21
CA GLU A 87 -8.68 -21.27 -8.41
C GLU A 87 -9.38 -20.66 -7.18
N VAL A 88 -8.82 -19.61 -6.59
CA VAL A 88 -9.36 -19.00 -5.37
C VAL A 88 -10.14 -17.70 -5.63
N LEU A 89 -9.83 -16.98 -6.70
CA LEU A 89 -10.43 -15.68 -7.06
C LEU A 89 -10.53 -15.53 -8.59
N PRO A 90 -11.41 -16.30 -9.27
CA PRO A 90 -11.55 -16.24 -10.72
C PRO A 90 -12.14 -14.90 -11.23
N ASP A 91 -13.01 -14.29 -10.45
CA ASP A 91 -13.83 -13.14 -10.88
C ASP A 91 -13.28 -11.79 -10.51
N LYS A 92 -12.40 -11.71 -9.50
CA LYS A 92 -11.75 -10.47 -9.07
C LYS A 92 -10.32 -10.36 -9.61
N PRO A 93 -9.92 -9.23 -10.18
CA PRO A 93 -8.53 -9.03 -10.59
C PRO A 93 -7.62 -8.94 -9.35
N VAL A 94 -6.47 -9.62 -9.44
CA VAL A 94 -5.48 -9.74 -8.37
C VAL A 94 -4.15 -9.17 -8.86
N TYR A 95 -3.51 -8.33 -8.03
CA TYR A 95 -2.19 -7.76 -8.28
C TYR A 95 -1.35 -7.77 -7.00
N LEU A 96 -0.36 -8.66 -6.96
CA LEU A 96 0.48 -8.92 -5.78
C LEU A 96 1.93 -8.57 -6.07
N VAL A 97 2.47 -7.60 -5.35
CA VAL A 97 3.86 -7.14 -5.53
C VAL A 97 4.81 -8.01 -4.71
N ARG A 98 5.93 -8.45 -5.32
CA ARG A 98 6.98 -9.20 -4.63
C ARG A 98 7.63 -8.33 -3.54
N ILE A 99 8.29 -8.96 -2.59
CA ILE A 99 8.90 -8.28 -1.43
C ILE A 99 9.89 -7.18 -1.83
N ASP A 100 10.64 -7.38 -2.91
CA ASP A 100 11.62 -6.44 -3.45
C ASP A 100 11.05 -5.38 -4.41
N ALA A 101 9.74 -5.47 -4.71
CA ALA A 101 9.04 -4.59 -5.64
C ALA A 101 9.44 -4.70 -7.14
N HIS A 102 10.20 -5.73 -7.52
CA HIS A 102 10.65 -5.98 -8.90
C HIS A 102 9.81 -7.01 -9.67
N ALA A 103 8.79 -7.59 -9.06
CA ALA A 103 7.85 -8.49 -9.74
C ALA A 103 6.42 -8.31 -9.22
N ALA A 104 5.45 -8.57 -10.09
CA ALA A 104 4.05 -8.72 -9.71
C ALA A 104 3.55 -10.11 -10.09
N TRP A 105 2.73 -10.71 -9.21
CA TRP A 105 1.99 -11.93 -9.46
C TRP A 105 0.52 -11.57 -9.62
N VAL A 106 -0.05 -11.90 -10.77
CA VAL A 106 -1.41 -11.52 -11.17
C VAL A 106 -2.20 -12.74 -11.64
N ASN A 107 -3.52 -12.68 -11.56
CA ASN A 107 -4.41 -13.72 -12.07
C ASN A 107 -4.83 -13.48 -13.52
N SER A 108 -5.52 -14.45 -14.13
CA SER A 108 -6.02 -14.34 -15.50
C SER A 108 -6.97 -13.16 -15.70
N LYS A 109 -7.77 -12.80 -14.68
CA LYS A 109 -8.67 -11.64 -14.75
C LYS A 109 -7.89 -10.32 -14.90
N ALA A 110 -6.81 -10.15 -14.16
CA ALA A 110 -5.95 -8.97 -14.25
C ALA A 110 -5.21 -8.89 -15.60
N LEU A 111 -4.69 -10.03 -16.10
CA LEU A 111 -4.09 -10.12 -17.45
C LEU A 111 -5.08 -9.72 -18.53
N ALA A 112 -6.31 -10.23 -18.48
CA ALA A 112 -7.35 -9.91 -19.43
C ALA A 112 -7.73 -8.42 -19.44
N LEU A 113 -7.86 -7.80 -18.26
CA LEU A 113 -8.11 -6.35 -18.13
C LEU A 113 -6.97 -5.51 -18.68
N ALA A 114 -5.74 -5.99 -18.57
CA ALA A 114 -4.56 -5.34 -19.16
C ALA A 114 -4.37 -5.61 -20.66
N GLY A 115 -5.15 -6.54 -21.25
CA GLY A 115 -5.00 -6.97 -22.64
C GLY A 115 -3.71 -7.76 -22.89
N ILE A 116 -3.17 -8.41 -21.84
CA ILE A 116 -1.94 -9.20 -21.95
C ILE A 116 -2.29 -10.60 -22.47
N THR A 117 -1.68 -10.97 -23.60
CA THR A 117 -1.81 -12.26 -24.27
C THR A 117 -0.42 -12.82 -24.59
N LYS A 118 -0.38 -13.99 -25.20
CA LYS A 118 0.88 -14.58 -25.71
C LYS A 118 1.58 -13.70 -26.75
N ASP A 119 0.82 -12.88 -27.49
CA ASP A 119 1.34 -12.01 -28.55
C ASP A 119 1.77 -10.63 -28.04
N THR A 120 1.58 -10.35 -26.73
CA THR A 120 1.99 -9.09 -26.12
C THR A 120 3.52 -9.00 -26.08
N ILE A 121 4.08 -7.94 -26.62
CA ILE A 121 5.53 -7.70 -26.63
C ILE A 121 5.97 -7.21 -25.25
N ASP A 122 7.08 -7.69 -24.76
CA ASP A 122 7.67 -7.22 -23.51
C ASP A 122 8.08 -5.73 -23.64
N PRO A 123 7.72 -4.89 -22.69
CA PRO A 123 8.13 -3.49 -22.72
C PRO A 123 9.64 -3.36 -22.44
N PRO A 124 10.30 -2.31 -22.94
CA PRO A 124 11.70 -2.06 -22.65
C PRO A 124 11.97 -2.05 -21.13
N GLY A 125 12.93 -2.86 -20.68
CA GLY A 125 13.26 -3.00 -19.26
C GLY A 125 12.20 -3.75 -18.43
N GLY A 126 11.37 -4.57 -19.06
CA GLY A 126 10.41 -5.44 -18.38
C GLY A 126 10.24 -6.77 -19.10
N GLU A 127 9.75 -7.77 -18.40
CA GLU A 127 9.52 -9.11 -18.94
C GLU A 127 8.17 -9.68 -18.48
N ILE A 128 7.42 -10.27 -19.40
CA ILE A 128 6.25 -11.08 -19.10
C ILE A 128 6.69 -12.53 -19.06
N ILE A 129 6.70 -13.16 -17.89
CA ILE A 129 7.10 -14.56 -17.76
C ILE A 129 6.07 -15.46 -18.46
N ARG A 130 6.54 -16.31 -19.38
CA ARG A 130 5.72 -17.20 -20.19
C ARG A 130 6.08 -18.66 -19.96
N ASP A 131 5.10 -19.52 -20.19
CA ASP A 131 5.31 -20.97 -20.22
C ASP A 131 5.92 -21.42 -21.57
N GLU A 132 6.15 -22.74 -21.72
CA GLU A 132 6.70 -23.37 -22.93
C GLU A 132 5.82 -23.17 -24.18
N ARG A 133 4.55 -22.80 -24.00
CA ARG A 133 3.59 -22.54 -25.10
C ARG A 133 3.51 -21.05 -25.45
N GLY A 134 4.29 -20.22 -24.74
CA GLY A 134 4.28 -18.76 -24.89
C GLY A 134 3.16 -18.07 -24.13
N GLU A 135 2.37 -18.79 -23.33
CA GLU A 135 1.28 -18.20 -22.55
C GLU A 135 1.81 -17.49 -21.29
N PRO A 136 1.31 -16.27 -20.97
CA PRO A 136 1.70 -15.57 -19.75
C PRO A 136 1.36 -16.39 -18.50
N THR A 137 2.37 -16.63 -17.65
CA THR A 137 2.21 -17.40 -16.40
C THR A 137 1.48 -16.63 -15.29
N GLY A 138 1.43 -15.30 -15.39
CA GLY A 138 0.92 -14.39 -14.37
C GLY A 138 2.00 -13.66 -13.61
N VAL A 139 3.28 -13.86 -13.94
CA VAL A 139 4.39 -13.08 -13.34
C VAL A 139 4.88 -12.03 -14.34
N LEU A 140 4.98 -10.79 -13.84
CA LEU A 140 5.42 -9.61 -14.59
C LEU A 140 6.63 -9.02 -13.86
N ILE A 141 7.70 -8.74 -14.59
CA ILE A 141 8.96 -8.22 -14.05
C ILE A 141 9.13 -6.75 -14.44
N ASP A 142 9.58 -5.93 -13.51
CA ASP A 142 9.97 -4.52 -13.69
C ASP A 142 8.94 -3.72 -14.51
N ASN A 143 9.31 -3.16 -15.65
CA ASN A 143 8.42 -2.32 -16.46
C ASN A 143 7.18 -3.07 -16.99
N ALA A 144 7.19 -4.40 -17.06
CA ALA A 144 5.98 -5.16 -17.42
C ALA A 144 4.88 -5.06 -16.36
N MET A 145 5.22 -4.78 -15.11
CA MET A 145 4.25 -4.55 -14.03
C MET A 145 3.30 -3.39 -14.35
N TYR A 146 3.80 -2.34 -15.03
CA TYR A 146 3.00 -1.17 -15.41
C TYR A 146 1.85 -1.50 -16.35
N LEU A 147 1.95 -2.57 -17.15
CA LEU A 147 0.88 -2.99 -18.07
C LEU A 147 -0.43 -3.29 -17.31
N VAL A 148 -0.32 -3.86 -16.11
CA VAL A 148 -1.47 -4.13 -15.23
C VAL A 148 -1.70 -2.96 -14.28
N GLN A 149 -0.66 -2.41 -13.68
CA GLN A 149 -0.78 -1.35 -12.67
C GLN A 149 -1.59 -0.14 -13.16
N GLN A 150 -1.44 0.27 -14.42
CA GLN A 150 -2.21 1.36 -15.03
C GLN A 150 -3.72 1.07 -15.19
N LYS A 151 -4.16 -0.18 -15.00
CA LYS A 151 -5.58 -0.58 -15.02
C LYS A 151 -6.21 -0.55 -13.63
N ILE A 152 -5.40 -0.46 -12.59
CA ILE A 152 -5.88 -0.31 -11.21
C ILE A 152 -6.41 1.12 -11.07
N PRO A 153 -7.66 1.31 -10.63
CA PRO A 153 -8.20 2.66 -10.44
C PRO A 153 -7.36 3.46 -9.44
N ALA A 154 -7.09 4.72 -9.75
CA ALA A 154 -6.43 5.60 -8.81
C ALA A 154 -7.32 5.79 -7.56
N PRO A 155 -6.73 5.83 -6.34
CA PRO A 155 -7.51 6.03 -5.13
C PRO A 155 -8.22 7.39 -5.14
N SER A 156 -9.51 7.38 -4.82
CA SER A 156 -10.30 8.59 -4.62
C SER A 156 -9.84 9.34 -3.37
N THR A 157 -10.28 10.59 -3.21
CA THR A 157 -10.06 11.36 -1.96
C THR A 157 -10.63 10.64 -0.73
N ALA A 158 -11.77 9.95 -0.88
CA ALA A 158 -12.35 9.13 0.18
C ALA A 158 -11.46 7.94 0.55
N ASP A 159 -10.86 7.27 -0.45
CA ASP A 159 -9.91 6.18 -0.22
C ASP A 159 -8.64 6.64 0.48
N LYS A 160 -8.08 7.78 0.04
CA LYS A 160 -6.92 8.42 0.68
C LYS A 160 -7.21 8.79 2.14
N ARG A 161 -8.40 9.36 2.40
CA ARG A 161 -8.85 9.68 3.75
C ARG A 161 -8.95 8.43 4.63
N ALA A 162 -9.57 7.37 4.15
CA ALA A 162 -9.69 6.11 4.87
C ALA A 162 -8.32 5.44 5.11
N ALA A 163 -7.39 5.54 4.16
CA ALA A 163 -6.01 5.09 4.32
C ALA A 163 -5.29 5.86 5.43
N LEU A 164 -5.38 7.19 5.44
CA LEU A 164 -4.80 8.03 6.48
C LEU A 164 -5.37 7.70 7.88
N GLN A 165 -6.67 7.49 8.00
CA GLN A 165 -7.28 7.10 9.27
C GLN A 165 -6.76 5.76 9.79
N SER A 166 -6.54 4.79 8.88
CA SER A 166 -5.92 3.52 9.22
C SER A 166 -4.46 3.71 9.70
N ALA A 167 -3.69 4.57 9.01
CA ALA A 167 -2.32 4.91 9.42
C ALA A 167 -2.31 5.58 10.79
N PHE A 168 -3.18 6.55 11.05
CA PHE A 168 -3.25 7.23 12.35
C PHE A 168 -3.55 6.25 13.49
N SER A 169 -4.53 5.39 13.31
CA SER A 169 -4.88 4.38 14.32
C SER A 169 -3.71 3.42 14.61
N HIS A 170 -3.02 2.99 13.55
CA HIS A 170 -1.85 2.13 13.67
C HIS A 170 -0.70 2.80 14.44
N LEU A 171 -0.38 4.05 14.09
CA LEU A 171 0.68 4.83 14.74
C LEU A 171 0.36 5.12 16.20
N GLN A 172 -0.89 5.48 16.51
CA GLN A 172 -1.34 5.71 17.89
C GLN A 172 -1.20 4.45 18.75
N ALA A 173 -1.52 3.27 18.21
CA ALA A 173 -1.34 1.99 18.91
C ALA A 173 0.14 1.70 19.24
N LEU A 174 1.08 2.26 18.49
CA LEU A 174 2.52 2.18 18.71
C LEU A 174 3.08 3.32 19.56
N GLY A 175 2.25 4.26 20.04
CA GLY A 175 2.68 5.43 20.82
C GLY A 175 3.33 6.54 20.01
N ILE A 176 3.21 6.52 18.68
CA ILE A 176 3.67 7.59 17.79
C ILE A 176 2.60 8.67 17.75
N THR A 177 2.98 9.90 18.03
CA THR A 177 2.08 11.06 18.17
C THR A 177 2.34 12.15 17.13
N ALA A 178 3.45 12.06 16.42
CA ALA A 178 3.78 12.97 15.33
C ALA A 178 4.59 12.24 14.24
N VAL A 179 4.46 12.72 12.99
CA VAL A 179 5.22 12.22 11.84
C VAL A 179 5.66 13.39 10.97
N HIS A 180 6.92 13.38 10.54
CA HIS A 180 7.39 14.18 9.42
C HIS A 180 7.13 13.36 8.14
N ASP A 181 6.11 13.78 7.39
CA ASP A 181 5.65 13.03 6.20
C ASP A 181 6.38 13.53 4.95
N ALA A 182 7.27 12.68 4.42
CA ALA A 182 8.20 13.07 3.37
C ALA A 182 7.60 12.90 1.96
N GLY A 183 7.89 13.89 1.09
CA GLY A 183 7.56 13.81 -0.33
C GLY A 183 6.07 13.95 -0.65
N VAL A 184 5.32 14.67 0.18
CA VAL A 184 3.88 14.84 0.01
C VAL A 184 3.54 15.79 -1.15
N SER A 185 2.41 15.55 -1.80
CA SER A 185 1.86 16.48 -2.79
C SER A 185 1.07 17.60 -2.10
N THR A 186 0.88 18.72 -2.82
CA THR A 186 0.03 19.83 -2.37
C THR A 186 -1.42 19.40 -2.17
N GLU A 187 -1.92 18.44 -2.95
CA GLU A 187 -3.24 17.83 -2.76
C GLU A 187 -3.33 17.12 -1.39
N LEU A 188 -2.29 16.37 -1.02
CA LEU A 188 -2.26 15.66 0.26
C LEU A 188 -2.16 16.65 1.44
N VAL A 189 -1.40 17.74 1.30
CA VAL A 189 -1.38 18.81 2.31
C VAL A 189 -2.77 19.41 2.50
N SER A 190 -3.50 19.66 1.41
CA SER A 190 -4.88 20.17 1.49
C SER A 190 -5.80 19.19 2.23
N LEU A 191 -5.63 17.90 2.03
CA LEU A 191 -6.38 16.87 2.76
C LEU A 191 -6.02 16.85 4.26
N TYR A 192 -4.75 17.03 4.64
CA TYR A 192 -4.36 17.19 6.04
C TYR A 192 -4.99 18.42 6.68
N GLN A 193 -5.00 19.57 6.00
CA GLN A 193 -5.65 20.78 6.49
C GLN A 193 -7.16 20.58 6.71
N GLN A 194 -7.83 19.89 5.79
CA GLN A 194 -9.25 19.53 5.95
C GLN A 194 -9.45 18.62 7.16
N LEU A 195 -8.65 17.54 7.30
CA LEU A 195 -8.72 16.64 8.44
C LEU A 195 -8.46 17.38 9.78
N GLN A 196 -7.56 18.35 9.79
CA GLN A 196 -7.29 19.18 10.96
C GLN A 196 -8.49 20.06 11.34
N GLN A 197 -9.12 20.71 10.36
CA GLN A 197 -10.33 21.52 10.59
C GLN A 197 -11.49 20.67 11.14
N GLU A 198 -11.60 19.44 10.69
CA GLU A 198 -12.59 18.49 11.15
C GLU A 198 -12.22 17.80 12.48
N GLN A 199 -11.06 18.11 13.07
CA GLN A 199 -10.51 17.44 14.25
C GLN A 199 -10.31 15.92 14.07
N ALA A 200 -10.09 15.49 12.84
CA ALA A 200 -9.91 14.10 12.42
C ALA A 200 -8.45 13.73 12.12
N LEU A 201 -7.50 14.66 12.37
CA LEU A 201 -6.07 14.41 12.23
C LEU A 201 -5.58 13.65 13.48
N GLY A 202 -5.34 12.35 13.35
CA GLY A 202 -5.07 11.47 14.49
C GLY A 202 -3.67 11.63 15.11
N VAL A 203 -2.70 12.15 14.35
CA VAL A 203 -1.33 12.48 14.80
C VAL A 203 -0.94 13.86 14.30
N ARG A 204 0.02 14.52 14.92
CA ARG A 204 0.59 15.77 14.36
C ARG A 204 1.38 15.41 13.10
N VAL A 205 1.15 16.16 12.02
CA VAL A 205 1.83 15.96 10.74
C VAL A 205 2.67 17.20 10.41
N TYR A 206 3.95 16.96 10.12
CA TYR A 206 4.83 17.96 9.51
C TYR A 206 5.06 17.54 8.05
N PRO A 207 4.32 18.10 7.08
CA PRO A 207 4.42 17.70 5.68
C PRO A 207 5.66 18.31 5.02
N MET A 208 6.49 17.49 4.42
CA MET A 208 7.61 17.90 3.59
C MET A 208 7.23 17.75 2.12
N LEU A 209 7.00 18.86 1.45
CA LEU A 209 6.54 18.90 0.06
C LEU A 209 7.53 18.22 -0.89
N SER A 210 7.00 17.49 -1.86
CA SER A 210 7.79 16.92 -2.95
C SER A 210 8.37 18.03 -3.82
N ALA A 211 9.69 17.99 -4.09
CA ALA A 211 10.34 18.87 -5.03
C ALA A 211 9.83 18.75 -6.49
N LYS A 212 9.06 17.67 -6.77
CA LYS A 212 8.45 17.43 -8.08
C LYS A 212 6.98 17.88 -8.16
N ASP A 213 6.43 18.45 -7.06
CA ASP A 213 5.04 18.93 -7.06
C ASP A 213 4.90 20.15 -7.96
N PRO A 214 3.97 20.14 -8.93
CA PRO A 214 3.81 21.25 -9.89
C PRO A 214 3.37 22.57 -9.26
N ALA A 215 2.78 22.53 -8.06
CA ALA A 215 2.33 23.70 -7.33
C ALA A 215 3.36 24.20 -6.29
N LEU A 216 4.58 23.65 -6.23
CA LEU A 216 5.58 23.97 -5.23
C LEU A 216 5.90 25.48 -5.16
N GLU A 217 6.06 26.14 -6.31
CA GLU A 217 6.34 27.59 -6.38
C GLU A 217 5.24 28.43 -5.73
N GLN A 218 3.99 28.00 -5.84
CA GLN A 218 2.86 28.69 -5.21
C GLN A 218 2.94 28.58 -3.67
N TRP A 219 3.47 27.47 -3.15
CA TRP A 219 3.68 27.31 -1.71
C TRP A 219 4.82 28.15 -1.20
N PHE A 220 5.91 28.27 -1.94
CA PHE A 220 7.01 29.19 -1.56
C PHE A 220 6.55 30.65 -1.46
N SER A 221 5.65 31.08 -2.35
CA SER A 221 5.10 32.45 -2.29
C SER A 221 4.15 32.69 -1.10
N LYS A 222 3.53 31.65 -0.53
CA LYS A 222 2.67 31.75 0.65
C LYS A 222 3.45 31.88 1.97
N GLY A 223 4.72 31.50 1.97
CA GLY A 223 5.54 31.45 3.19
C GLY A 223 5.22 30.23 4.07
N ILE A 224 5.50 30.36 5.36
CA ILE A 224 5.21 29.33 6.36
C ILE A 224 3.70 29.30 6.60
N VAL A 225 3.08 28.16 6.43
CA VAL A 225 1.65 27.93 6.63
C VAL A 225 1.40 27.06 7.85
#